data_f1f4a77d3e9ec4367c9b075aaf4c5a7b
#
_entry.id   f1f4a77d3e9ec4367c9b075aaf4c5a7b
#
_cell.length_a   1.000
_cell.length_b   1.000
_cell.length_c   1.000
_cell.angle_alpha   90.00
_cell.angle_beta   90.00
_cell.angle_gamma   90.00
#
_symmetry.space_group_name_H-M   'P 1'
#
loop_
_entity.id
_entity.type
_entity.pdbx_description
1 polymer ?
#
loop_
_entity_poly.entity_id
_entity_poly.type
_entity_poly.pdbx_seq_one_letter_code
_entity_poly.pdbx_strand_id
1 'polypeptide(L)'
;MIKQYELLDEDYNGNQLIQLTSKEYSGIIYTYGRVRLLEEDEQLRVQFEFDIHENPVGFVDRDKFKNHIGDILIDLLEENLLKNNPSIDIFG
;
A
#
# COMPACT_ATOMS: atom_id res chain seq x y z
N MET A 1 -18.40 -0.89 7.97
CA MET A 1 -17.63 -0.48 6.79
C MET A 1 -16.81 -1.65 6.30
N ILE A 2 -16.89 -1.96 5.01
CA ILE A 2 -16.16 -3.09 4.44
C ILE A 2 -14.78 -2.61 4.02
N LYS A 3 -13.75 -3.21 4.62
CA LYS A 3 -12.38 -2.90 4.22
C LYS A 3 -12.07 -3.59 2.89
N GLN A 4 -11.29 -2.95 2.06
CA GLN A 4 -10.92 -3.46 0.75
C GLN A 4 -9.60 -4.23 0.78
N TYR A 5 -9.09 -4.52 1.96
CA TYR A 5 -7.81 -5.20 2.13
C TYR A 5 -7.74 -5.93 3.45
N GLU A 6 -6.81 -6.89 3.54
CA GLU A 6 -6.49 -7.60 4.78
C GLU A 6 -4.98 -7.56 4.99
N LEU A 7 -4.56 -7.43 6.24
CA LEU A 7 -3.15 -7.50 6.59
C LEU A 7 -2.78 -8.96 6.84
N LEU A 8 -1.76 -9.43 6.14
CA LEU A 8 -1.25 -10.78 6.28
C LEU A 8 0.01 -10.77 7.16
N ASP A 9 0.66 -11.92 7.27
CA ASP A 9 1.94 -12.01 7.95
C ASP A 9 3.02 -11.25 7.19
N GLU A 10 4.12 -10.98 7.87
CA GLU A 10 5.27 -10.34 7.24
C GLU A 10 5.97 -11.32 6.31
N ASP A 11 6.63 -10.78 5.26
CA ASP A 11 7.51 -11.60 4.44
C ASP A 11 8.83 -11.82 5.19
N TYR A 12 9.74 -12.59 4.59
CA TYR A 12 11.00 -12.89 5.26
C TYR A 12 11.96 -11.70 5.36
N ASN A 13 11.64 -10.59 4.72
CA ASN A 13 12.39 -9.34 4.88
C ASN A 13 11.77 -8.44 5.95
N GLY A 14 10.68 -8.87 6.57
CA GLY A 14 10.00 -8.11 7.60
C GLY A 14 9.00 -7.09 7.07
N ASN A 15 8.67 -7.15 5.79
CA ASN A 15 7.69 -6.22 5.19
C ASN A 15 6.29 -6.78 5.36
N GLN A 16 5.36 -5.91 5.71
CA GLN A 16 3.95 -6.28 5.86
C GLN A 16 3.36 -6.64 4.52
N LEU A 17 2.82 -7.86 4.40
CA LEU A 17 2.08 -8.27 3.22
C LEU A 17 0.63 -7.86 3.35
N ILE A 18 0.05 -7.41 2.24
CA ILE A 18 -1.33 -6.91 2.19
C ILE A 18 -2.04 -7.63 1.06
N GLN A 19 -3.22 -8.17 1.37
CA GLN A 19 -4.06 -8.83 0.36
C GLN A 19 -5.27 -7.96 0.06
N LEU A 20 -5.49 -7.70 -1.22
CA LEU A 20 -6.65 -6.93 -1.65
C LEU A 20 -7.87 -7.84 -1.72
N THR A 21 -9.02 -7.30 -1.30
CA THR A 21 -10.27 -8.05 -1.26
C THR A 21 -11.36 -7.40 -2.10
N SER A 22 -11.08 -6.28 -2.75
CA SER A 22 -12.03 -5.64 -3.66
C SER A 22 -12.18 -6.45 -4.95
N LYS A 23 -13.33 -6.33 -5.61
CA LYS A 23 -13.66 -7.15 -6.77
C LYS A 23 -12.62 -7.12 -7.88
N GLU A 24 -12.11 -5.94 -8.23
CA GLU A 24 -11.16 -5.76 -9.32
C GLU A 24 -9.81 -6.38 -9.04
N TYR A 25 -9.39 -6.35 -7.78
CA TYR A 25 -8.03 -6.76 -7.40
C TYR A 25 -8.03 -7.90 -6.41
N SER A 26 -9.15 -8.60 -6.29
CA SER A 26 -9.31 -9.64 -5.27
C SER A 26 -8.24 -10.71 -5.35
N GLY A 27 -7.54 -10.91 -4.25
CA GLY A 27 -6.50 -11.94 -4.15
C GLY A 27 -5.09 -11.46 -4.44
N ILE A 28 -4.92 -10.23 -4.94
CA ILE A 28 -3.57 -9.69 -5.15
C ILE A 28 -2.91 -9.47 -3.80
N ILE A 29 -1.69 -9.99 -3.66
CA ILE A 29 -0.89 -9.82 -2.46
C ILE A 29 0.32 -8.96 -2.83
N TYR A 30 0.55 -7.90 -2.07
CA TYR A 30 1.61 -6.95 -2.36
C TYR A 30 2.18 -6.40 -1.06
N THR A 31 3.29 -5.68 -1.19
CA THR A 31 3.88 -4.96 -0.07
C THR A 31 4.36 -3.59 -0.56
N TYR A 32 4.44 -2.63 0.36
CA TYR A 32 5.00 -1.31 0.05
C TYR A 32 6.50 -1.33 0.24
N GLY A 33 7.21 -0.65 -0.66
CA GLY A 33 8.61 -0.38 -0.51
C GLY A 33 8.84 0.95 0.19
N ARG A 34 9.67 1.81 -0.40
CA ARG A 34 9.95 3.12 0.19
C ARG A 34 8.72 4.01 0.10
N VAL A 35 8.39 4.65 1.21
CA VAL A 35 7.27 5.59 1.29
C VAL A 35 7.82 6.98 1.64
N ARG A 36 7.42 7.99 0.88
CA ARG A 36 7.80 9.38 1.12
C ARG A 36 6.56 10.22 1.32
N LEU A 37 6.56 11.01 2.39
CA LEU A 37 5.49 11.96 2.66
C LEU A 37 5.99 13.35 2.30
N LEU A 38 5.26 14.04 1.43
CA LEU A 38 5.62 15.38 0.97
C LEU A 38 4.51 16.35 1.37
N GLU A 39 4.89 17.45 1.99
CA GLU A 39 3.98 18.54 2.27
C GLU A 39 4.19 19.64 1.23
N GLU A 40 3.16 19.92 0.44
CA GLU A 40 3.18 21.00 -0.54
C GLU A 40 1.87 21.77 -0.45
N ASP A 41 1.94 23.10 -0.32
CA ASP A 41 0.77 23.96 -0.33
C ASP A 41 -0.33 23.48 0.61
N GLU A 42 0.02 23.10 1.82
CA GLU A 42 -0.88 22.59 2.84
C GLU A 42 -1.55 21.27 2.48
N GLN A 43 -1.04 20.59 1.42
CA GLN A 43 -1.53 19.28 1.03
C GLN A 43 -0.46 18.22 1.31
N LEU A 44 -0.91 17.08 1.78
CA LEU A 44 -0.03 15.95 2.00
C LEU A 44 -0.04 15.07 0.75
N ARG A 45 1.14 14.86 0.17
CA ARG A 45 1.34 13.97 -0.95
C ARG A 45 2.11 12.74 -0.50
N VAL A 46 1.73 11.59 -1.02
CA VAL A 46 2.41 10.33 -0.71
C VAL A 46 3.02 9.78 -1.98
N GLN A 47 4.33 9.53 -1.94
CA GLN A 47 5.02 8.80 -2.99
C GLN A 47 5.47 7.48 -2.43
N PHE A 48 5.34 6.41 -3.20
CA PHE A 48 5.69 5.09 -2.69
C PHE A 48 6.07 4.14 -3.82
N GLU A 49 6.79 3.10 -3.43
CA GLU A 49 7.10 1.97 -4.27
C GLU A 49 6.30 0.77 -3.76
N PHE A 50 6.09 -0.22 -4.62
CA PHE A 50 5.39 -1.42 -4.21
C PHE A 50 5.88 -2.61 -5.02
N ASP A 51 5.72 -3.81 -4.44
CA ASP A 51 6.03 -5.07 -5.11
C ASP A 51 4.83 -5.99 -5.02
N ILE A 52 4.43 -6.57 -6.15
CA ILE A 52 3.34 -7.54 -6.18
C ILE A 52 3.94 -8.93 -6.00
N HIS A 53 3.49 -9.64 -4.96
CA HIS A 53 3.93 -11.00 -4.65
C HIS A 53 3.08 -12.05 -5.34
N GLU A 54 1.77 -11.85 -5.38
CA GLU A 54 0.86 -12.76 -6.07
C GLU A 54 -0.19 -11.94 -6.82
N ASN A 55 -0.49 -12.35 -8.05
CA ASN A 55 -1.47 -11.67 -8.88
C ASN A 55 -2.38 -12.68 -9.58
N PRO A 56 -3.44 -13.14 -8.90
CA PRO A 56 -4.38 -14.08 -9.52
C PRO A 56 -5.30 -13.42 -10.54
N VAL A 57 -5.34 -12.09 -10.59
CA VAL A 57 -6.18 -11.35 -11.52
C VAL A 57 -5.59 -11.36 -12.94
N GLY A 58 -4.25 -11.41 -13.05
CA GLY A 58 -3.57 -11.37 -14.34
C GLY A 58 -3.25 -9.95 -14.76
N PHE A 59 -4.00 -9.41 -15.73
CA PHE A 59 -3.74 -8.05 -16.19
C PHE A 59 -4.24 -7.01 -15.19
N VAL A 60 -3.40 -6.03 -14.89
CA VAL A 60 -3.73 -4.94 -14.00
C VAL A 60 -3.27 -3.63 -14.65
N ASP A 61 -4.18 -2.63 -14.70
CA ASP A 61 -3.79 -1.29 -15.08
C ASP A 61 -2.94 -0.71 -13.94
N ARG A 62 -1.66 -0.51 -14.22
CA ARG A 62 -0.69 -0.12 -13.19
C ARG A 62 -1.04 1.20 -12.52
N ASP A 63 -1.51 2.18 -13.28
CA ASP A 63 -1.83 3.49 -12.72
C ASP A 63 -3.06 3.43 -11.82
N LYS A 64 -4.09 2.72 -12.24
CA LYS A 64 -5.29 2.54 -11.41
C LYS A 64 -4.97 1.76 -10.16
N PHE A 65 -4.18 0.71 -10.29
CA PHE A 65 -3.76 -0.10 -9.15
C PHE A 65 -2.98 0.75 -8.14
N LYS A 66 -2.04 1.54 -8.65
CA LYS A 66 -1.23 2.42 -7.80
C LYS A 66 -2.09 3.43 -7.04
N ASN A 67 -3.08 4.02 -7.71
CA ASN A 67 -4.00 4.94 -7.06
C ASN A 67 -4.81 4.24 -5.98
N HIS A 68 -5.27 3.02 -6.26
CA HIS A 68 -6.04 2.25 -5.30
C HIS A 68 -5.24 1.93 -4.04
N ILE A 69 -4.03 1.42 -4.20
CA ILE A 69 -3.20 1.09 -3.03
C ILE A 69 -2.62 2.33 -2.36
N GLY A 70 -2.56 3.46 -3.07
CA GLY A 70 -2.19 4.74 -2.47
C GLY A 70 -3.22 5.20 -1.45
N ASP A 71 -4.50 5.06 -1.77
CA ASP A 71 -5.57 5.37 -0.82
C ASP A 71 -5.52 4.45 0.40
N ILE A 72 -5.23 3.18 0.18
CA ILE A 72 -5.06 2.22 1.27
C ILE A 72 -3.87 2.59 2.15
N LEU A 73 -2.77 3.03 1.53
CA LEU A 73 -1.59 3.44 2.28
C LEU A 73 -1.90 4.61 3.21
N ILE A 74 -2.66 5.59 2.75
CA ILE A 74 -3.06 6.71 3.59
C ILE A 74 -3.87 6.22 4.79
N ASP A 75 -4.81 5.31 4.57
CA ASP A 75 -5.58 4.68 5.63
C ASP A 75 -4.68 3.99 6.65
N LEU A 76 -3.72 3.22 6.16
CA LEU A 76 -2.80 2.48 7.03
C LEU A 76 -1.94 3.40 7.86
N LEU A 77 -1.49 4.51 7.28
CA LEU A 77 -0.68 5.49 8.00
C LEU A 77 -1.50 6.22 9.05
N GLU A 78 -2.74 6.59 8.73
CA GLU A 78 -3.63 7.27 9.67
C GLU A 78 -3.99 6.39 10.86
N GLU A 79 -4.19 5.10 10.62
CA GLU A 79 -4.55 4.15 11.67
C GLU A 79 -3.32 3.53 12.34
N ASN A 80 -2.12 3.86 11.86
CA ASN A 80 -0.86 3.34 12.38
C ASN A 80 -0.82 1.80 12.34
N LEU A 81 -1.32 1.22 11.25
CA LEU A 81 -1.43 -0.22 11.09
C LEU A 81 -0.23 -0.88 10.43
N LEU A 82 0.69 -0.09 9.84
CA LEU A 82 1.90 -0.63 9.27
C LEU A 82 2.89 -0.96 10.38
N LYS A 83 3.10 -2.23 10.58
CA LYS A 83 4.14 -2.73 11.46
C LYS A 83 5.44 -2.68 10.72
N ASN A 84 6.55 -2.84 11.01
CA ASN A 84 7.79 -2.89 10.24
C ASN A 84 7.76 -1.93 9.06
N ASN A 85 7.73 -0.66 9.38
CA ASN A 85 7.62 0.39 8.39
C ASN A 85 8.63 0.25 7.27
N PRO A 86 8.18 0.32 6.01
CA PRO A 86 9.12 0.70 4.96
C PRO A 86 9.73 2.04 5.34
N SER A 87 10.87 2.35 4.79
CA SER A 87 11.51 3.63 5.11
C SER A 87 10.55 4.77 4.78
N ILE A 88 10.15 5.52 5.78
CA ILE A 88 9.27 6.66 5.60
C ILE A 88 10.10 7.92 5.77
N ASP A 89 10.19 8.71 4.69
CA ASP A 89 10.87 9.99 4.69
C ASP A 89 9.82 11.09 4.71
N ILE A 90 9.99 12.06 5.58
CA ILE A 90 9.08 13.19 5.68
C ILE A 90 9.83 14.43 5.21
N PHE A 91 9.26 15.10 4.22
CA PHE A 91 9.80 16.35 3.69
C PHE A 91 8.80 17.47 3.95
N GLY A 92 9.22 18.45 4.68
CA GLY A 92 8.39 19.60 4.98
C GLY A 92 8.68 20.80 4.12
#